data_340cc886fd5dd2a64130c4a2dc19d0ad
#
_entry.id   340cc886fd5dd2a64130c4a2dc19d0ad
#
_cell.length_a   1.000
_cell.length_b   1.000
_cell.length_c   1.000
_cell.angle_alpha   90.00
_cell.angle_beta   90.00
_cell.angle_gamma   90.00
#
_symmetry.space_group_name_H-M   'P 1'
#
loop_
_entity.id
_entity.type
_entity.pdbx_description
1 polymer ?
#
loop_
_entity_poly.entity_id
_entity_poly.type
_entity_poly.pdbx_seq_one_letter_code
_entity_poly.pdbx_strand_id
1 'polypeptide(L)'
;MPISTGNQITPPANEKFFLAPLFPLQRQYEALRAFFVDEESSADVARRFSYSPGAFRVLCHQFRHDSDKRSSFFRQPQRGPQSAPARDPVRELAIAMRKRNLSVYDIRRELAEAGHTISINSLTVLLREEGFARLPRRADDERPAAIKPEVAAVADVRRLDLSPRSFRTPLAGLFLFVPLLDHIDMARVVTASGLPGSRMIPPEQAVRSLLALKLMGAERKSHVMDLVMDQAIAVFAGLNVVPKRSYLAAYSSRIDHKACLRFMDLWSEQIECAGLPHGDSFDLDFHCVPANSNEEPLEKHYVSSRSRSQKGILVFLARDAEQRLLRYANAGVTKDEQADEILQFVRFWKKHTGQLPTELVFDSQLTTHEKLSELNRQGISFITLRRRSRKMLAQIYSQPDSAWRRITLPALTRIYRTPKVLEERVTLAGYAGGRCVLGVEGAQLHAMQIQVQIRLGAQHGAGRGRCRVEVQVGGCDLDRSRGLRCAA
;
A
#
# COMPACT_ATOMS: atom_id res chain seq x y z
N MET A 1 -13.01 35.87 58.40
CA MET A 1 -14.12 34.93 58.26
C MET A 1 -13.78 33.96 57.14
N PRO A 2 -13.61 32.67 57.39
CA PRO A 2 -13.26 31.71 56.36
C PRO A 2 -14.55 31.29 55.61
N ILE A 3 -14.44 31.24 54.30
CA ILE A 3 -15.45 30.80 53.35
C ILE A 3 -15.64 29.28 53.54
N SER A 4 -16.89 28.88 53.81
CA SER A 4 -17.36 27.52 54.00
C SER A 4 -16.99 26.65 52.80
N THR A 5 -16.16 25.65 53.02
CA THR A 5 -15.91 24.53 52.13
C THR A 5 -17.18 23.67 52.02
N GLY A 6 -17.78 23.64 50.85
CA GLY A 6 -18.92 22.80 50.56
C GLY A 6 -18.62 21.33 50.87
N ASN A 7 -19.48 20.74 51.71
CA ASN A 7 -19.51 19.31 51.99
C ASN A 7 -19.64 18.52 50.70
N GLN A 8 -18.59 17.87 50.27
CA GLN A 8 -18.69 16.82 49.25
C GLN A 8 -19.42 15.62 49.89
N ILE A 9 -20.71 15.52 49.58
CA ILE A 9 -21.51 14.36 49.95
C ILE A 9 -20.91 13.16 49.21
N THR A 10 -20.19 12.30 49.89
CA THR A 10 -19.68 11.05 49.36
C THR A 10 -20.90 10.14 49.07
N PRO A 11 -21.19 9.79 47.82
CA PRO A 11 -22.35 8.97 47.48
C PRO A 11 -22.28 7.60 48.18
N PRO A 12 -23.42 7.03 48.58
CA PRO A 12 -23.46 5.71 49.20
C PRO A 12 -22.85 4.64 48.31
N ALA A 13 -22.37 3.55 48.89
CA ALA A 13 -21.61 2.52 48.16
C ALA A 13 -22.33 1.95 46.94
N ASN A 14 -23.65 1.90 46.95
CA ASN A 14 -24.48 1.41 45.84
C ASN A 14 -24.51 2.39 44.68
N GLU A 15 -24.46 3.69 44.92
CA GLU A 15 -24.42 4.72 43.86
C GLU A 15 -23.05 4.80 43.21
N LYS A 16 -21.97 4.54 43.96
CA LYS A 16 -20.62 4.49 43.42
C LYS A 16 -20.47 3.44 42.33
N PHE A 17 -21.21 2.34 42.40
CA PHE A 17 -21.19 1.31 41.37
C PHE A 17 -21.56 1.87 39.98
N PHE A 18 -22.55 2.74 39.92
CA PHE A 18 -23.03 3.36 38.67
C PHE A 18 -22.27 4.63 38.30
N LEU A 19 -21.91 5.44 39.29
CA LEU A 19 -21.27 6.75 39.05
C LEU A 19 -19.76 6.67 38.79
N ALA A 20 -19.10 5.61 39.27
CA ALA A 20 -17.67 5.35 39.10
C ALA A 20 -17.42 3.91 38.61
N PRO A 21 -17.79 3.60 37.36
CA PRO A 21 -17.68 2.24 36.81
C PRO A 21 -16.24 1.76 36.75
N LEU A 22 -15.97 0.59 37.36
CA LEU A 22 -14.63 0.00 37.46
C LEU A 22 -14.25 -0.80 36.21
N PHE A 23 -15.23 -1.38 35.53
CA PHE A 23 -14.97 -2.24 34.36
C PHE A 23 -15.16 -1.50 33.04
N PRO A 24 -14.32 -1.77 32.02
CA PRO A 24 -14.41 -1.08 30.73
C PRO A 24 -15.80 -1.17 30.08
N LEU A 25 -16.45 -2.33 30.13
CA LEU A 25 -17.77 -2.54 29.54
C LEU A 25 -18.85 -1.77 30.29
N GLN A 26 -18.80 -1.77 31.63
CA GLN A 26 -19.68 -1.00 32.48
C GLN A 26 -19.55 0.50 32.20
N ARG A 27 -18.30 1.00 32.08
CA ARG A 27 -18.03 2.40 31.72
C ARG A 27 -18.59 2.77 30.38
N GLN A 28 -18.47 1.86 29.38
CA GLN A 28 -19.05 2.10 28.05
C GLN A 28 -20.57 2.17 28.12
N TYR A 29 -21.20 1.28 28.87
CA TYR A 29 -22.64 1.24 29.02
C TYR A 29 -23.17 2.51 29.71
N GLU A 30 -22.61 2.90 30.85
CA GLU A 30 -23.05 4.09 31.58
C GLU A 30 -22.80 5.38 30.78
N ALA A 31 -21.72 5.47 30.04
CA ALA A 31 -21.46 6.61 29.17
C ALA A 31 -22.49 6.69 28.01
N LEU A 32 -22.81 5.56 27.38
CA LEU A 32 -23.84 5.54 26.34
C LEU A 32 -25.24 5.84 26.93
N ARG A 33 -25.56 5.30 28.12
CA ARG A 33 -26.83 5.58 28.80
C ARG A 33 -26.96 7.06 29.12
N ALA A 34 -25.95 7.68 29.73
CA ALA A 34 -25.96 9.10 30.05
C ALA A 34 -26.18 9.98 28.80
N PHE A 35 -25.63 9.60 27.68
CA PHE A 35 -25.76 10.34 26.42
C PHE A 35 -27.12 10.10 25.72
N PHE A 36 -27.57 8.82 25.62
CA PHE A 36 -28.76 8.48 24.82
C PHE A 36 -30.08 8.50 25.61
N VAL A 37 -30.03 8.34 26.94
CA VAL A 37 -31.21 8.24 27.80
C VAL A 37 -31.33 9.46 28.73
N ASP A 38 -30.21 9.85 29.35
CA ASP A 38 -30.21 10.97 30.29
C ASP A 38 -29.95 12.32 29.56
N GLU A 39 -29.76 12.30 28.25
CA GLU A 39 -29.58 13.47 27.32
C GLU A 39 -28.42 14.42 27.73
N GLU A 40 -27.44 13.90 28.48
CA GLU A 40 -26.23 14.67 28.83
C GLU A 40 -25.44 15.07 27.58
N SER A 41 -24.78 16.23 27.60
CA SER A 41 -23.98 16.67 26.49
C SER A 41 -22.78 15.73 26.23
N SER A 42 -22.45 15.51 24.95
CA SER A 42 -21.30 14.65 24.57
C SER A 42 -19.97 15.07 25.23
N ALA A 43 -19.80 16.36 25.51
CA ALA A 43 -18.61 16.89 26.16
C ALA A 43 -18.57 16.56 27.65
N ASP A 44 -19.70 16.62 28.33
CA ASP A 44 -19.81 16.34 29.77
C ASP A 44 -19.69 14.84 30.04
N VAL A 45 -20.37 14.02 29.22
CA VAL A 45 -20.24 12.56 29.29
C VAL A 45 -18.78 12.11 29.03
N ALA A 46 -18.12 12.65 28.02
CA ALA A 46 -16.73 12.33 27.75
C ALA A 46 -15.82 12.69 28.95
N ARG A 47 -16.04 13.84 29.57
CA ARG A 47 -15.30 14.30 30.74
C ARG A 47 -15.60 13.38 31.97
N ARG A 48 -16.88 13.12 32.23
CA ARG A 48 -17.35 12.31 33.37
C ARG A 48 -16.79 10.89 33.33
N PHE A 49 -16.79 10.25 32.17
CA PHE A 49 -16.35 8.87 32.02
C PHE A 49 -14.91 8.71 31.49
N SER A 50 -14.12 9.79 31.52
CA SER A 50 -12.70 9.80 31.12
C SER A 50 -12.46 9.32 29.69
N TYR A 51 -13.31 9.74 28.76
CA TYR A 51 -13.09 9.59 27.31
C TYR A 51 -12.50 10.87 26.69
N SER A 52 -11.68 10.71 25.66
CA SER A 52 -11.45 11.85 24.80
C SER A 52 -12.72 12.17 23.97
N PRO A 53 -12.98 13.44 23.63
CA PRO A 53 -14.18 13.79 22.84
C PRO A 53 -14.27 13.06 21.49
N GLY A 54 -13.11 12.71 20.89
CA GLY A 54 -13.03 11.91 19.67
C GLY A 54 -13.41 10.45 19.90
N ALA A 55 -12.87 9.83 20.95
CA ALA A 55 -13.15 8.43 21.27
C ALA A 55 -14.63 8.22 21.63
N PHE A 56 -15.22 9.15 22.37
CA PHE A 56 -16.63 9.06 22.73
C PHE A 56 -17.54 9.22 21.51
N ARG A 57 -17.23 10.13 20.58
CA ARG A 57 -17.99 10.25 19.32
C ARG A 57 -17.92 8.97 18.47
N VAL A 58 -16.78 8.32 18.41
CA VAL A 58 -16.63 7.03 17.72
C VAL A 58 -17.47 5.95 18.39
N LEU A 59 -17.48 5.90 19.72
CA LEU A 59 -18.30 4.98 20.49
C LEU A 59 -19.80 5.16 20.21
N CYS A 60 -20.30 6.40 20.25
CA CYS A 60 -21.68 6.72 19.93
C CYS A 60 -22.03 6.38 18.47
N HIS A 61 -21.13 6.66 17.54
CA HIS A 61 -21.33 6.32 16.12
C HIS A 61 -21.44 4.80 15.93
N GLN A 62 -20.54 4.03 16.53
CA GLN A 62 -20.58 2.57 16.46
C GLN A 62 -21.87 2.02 17.06
N PHE A 63 -22.30 2.53 18.22
CA PHE A 63 -23.53 2.11 18.86
C PHE A 63 -24.79 2.41 18.03
N ARG A 64 -24.83 3.54 17.29
CA ARG A 64 -25.96 3.89 16.41
C ARG A 64 -26.05 3.02 15.17
N HIS A 65 -24.90 2.70 14.55
CA HIS A 65 -24.86 2.12 13.20
C HIS A 65 -24.56 0.63 13.17
N ASP A 66 -24.15 0.03 14.28
CA ASP A 66 -23.81 -1.39 14.36
C ASP A 66 -24.84 -2.14 15.20
N SER A 67 -25.81 -2.78 14.53
CA SER A 67 -26.86 -3.58 15.18
C SER A 67 -26.28 -4.80 15.91
N ASP A 68 -25.23 -5.40 15.37
CA ASP A 68 -24.62 -6.61 15.93
C ASP A 68 -23.87 -6.29 17.22
N LYS A 69 -23.21 -5.16 17.29
CA LYS A 69 -22.60 -4.66 18.53
C LYS A 69 -23.64 -4.32 19.59
N ARG A 70 -24.78 -3.76 19.22
CA ARG A 70 -25.87 -3.50 20.18
C ARG A 70 -26.45 -4.77 20.74
N SER A 71 -26.78 -5.74 19.89
CA SER A 71 -27.37 -7.02 20.30
C SER A 71 -26.40 -7.89 21.13
N SER A 72 -25.10 -7.74 20.93
CA SER A 72 -24.05 -8.47 21.63
C SER A 72 -23.34 -7.67 22.71
N PHE A 73 -23.84 -6.46 23.06
CA PHE A 73 -23.12 -5.52 23.94
C PHE A 73 -22.72 -6.12 25.27
N PHE A 74 -23.60 -6.92 25.91
CA PHE A 74 -23.32 -7.60 27.18
C PHE A 74 -22.80 -9.04 27.02
N ARG A 75 -22.63 -9.52 25.78
CA ARG A 75 -21.99 -10.82 25.60
C ARG A 75 -20.49 -10.65 25.83
N GLN A 76 -19.96 -11.41 26.77
CA GLN A 76 -18.52 -11.51 26.89
C GLN A 76 -17.98 -12.03 25.57
N PRO A 77 -16.97 -11.35 24.95
CA PRO A 77 -16.30 -11.91 23.80
C PRO A 77 -15.82 -13.29 24.19
N GLN A 78 -16.25 -14.30 23.44
CA GLN A 78 -15.70 -15.65 23.62
C GLN A 78 -14.20 -15.48 23.50
N ARG A 79 -13.46 -15.85 24.54
CA ARG A 79 -12.02 -16.00 24.43
C ARG A 79 -11.80 -16.85 23.20
N GLY A 80 -10.82 -16.47 22.36
CA GLY A 80 -10.48 -17.21 21.13
C GLY A 80 -10.41 -18.72 21.39
N PRO A 81 -10.32 -19.55 20.35
CA PRO A 81 -10.50 -20.99 20.47
C PRO A 81 -9.73 -21.53 21.67
N GLN A 82 -10.43 -22.18 22.58
CA GLN A 82 -9.86 -22.76 23.80
C GLN A 82 -8.97 -23.98 23.49
N SER A 83 -9.03 -24.49 22.26
CA SER A 83 -8.17 -25.53 21.71
C SER A 83 -7.43 -25.01 20.50
N ALA A 84 -6.22 -25.47 20.30
CA ALA A 84 -5.41 -25.20 19.13
C ALA A 84 -5.24 -26.51 18.33
N PRO A 85 -6.21 -26.90 17.48
CA PRO A 85 -6.29 -28.23 16.88
C PRO A 85 -5.03 -28.64 16.10
N ALA A 86 -4.25 -27.67 15.63
CA ALA A 86 -2.94 -27.96 14.99
C ALA A 86 -1.77 -28.04 15.98
N ARG A 87 -1.94 -27.58 17.22
CA ARG A 87 -0.88 -27.51 18.24
C ARG A 87 -1.01 -28.60 19.29
N ASP A 88 -2.25 -28.87 19.73
CA ASP A 88 -2.50 -29.79 20.83
C ASP A 88 -2.03 -31.23 20.52
N PRO A 89 -2.26 -31.80 19.32
CA PRO A 89 -1.80 -33.15 18.99
C PRO A 89 -0.27 -33.30 18.94
N VAL A 90 0.44 -32.21 18.65
CA VAL A 90 1.89 -32.22 18.47
C VAL A 90 2.68 -31.72 19.67
N ARG A 91 1.98 -31.25 20.73
CA ARG A 91 2.59 -30.61 21.90
C ARG A 91 3.62 -31.52 22.57
N GLU A 92 3.23 -32.71 22.93
CA GLU A 92 4.11 -33.67 23.63
C GLU A 92 5.28 -34.13 22.77
N LEU A 93 5.02 -34.34 21.48
CA LEU A 93 6.07 -34.70 20.52
C LEU A 93 7.08 -33.58 20.38
N ALA A 94 6.61 -32.36 20.22
CA ALA A 94 7.46 -31.18 20.10
C ALA A 94 8.32 -30.94 21.36
N ILE A 95 7.75 -31.17 22.56
CA ILE A 95 8.47 -31.09 23.83
C ILE A 95 9.55 -32.19 23.90
N ALA A 96 9.22 -33.44 23.56
CA ALA A 96 10.17 -34.56 23.56
C ALA A 96 11.35 -34.31 22.59
N MET A 97 11.05 -33.82 21.39
CA MET A 97 12.05 -33.44 20.40
C MET A 97 12.92 -32.27 20.88
N ARG A 98 12.32 -31.28 21.52
CA ARG A 98 13.05 -30.13 22.06
C ARG A 98 13.97 -30.51 23.21
N LYS A 99 13.58 -31.41 24.08
CA LYS A 99 14.44 -31.99 25.12
C LYS A 99 15.66 -32.70 24.54
N ARG A 100 15.56 -33.18 23.30
CA ARG A 100 16.69 -33.74 22.51
C ARG A 100 17.51 -32.68 21.80
N ASN A 101 17.32 -31.39 22.12
CA ASN A 101 17.98 -30.22 21.53
C ASN A 101 17.73 -30.03 20.02
N LEU A 102 16.62 -30.57 19.48
CA LEU A 102 16.26 -30.29 18.08
C LEU A 102 15.84 -28.81 17.92
N SER A 103 16.24 -28.22 16.81
CA SER A 103 15.81 -26.86 16.45
C SER A 103 14.34 -26.86 16.04
N VAL A 104 13.71 -25.69 16.04
CA VAL A 104 12.31 -25.53 15.55
C VAL A 104 12.14 -26.04 14.11
N TYR A 105 13.17 -25.91 13.29
CA TYR A 105 13.17 -26.40 11.91
C TYR A 105 13.25 -27.92 11.85
N ASP A 106 14.09 -28.54 12.69
CA ASP A 106 14.19 -29.97 12.78
C ASP A 106 12.90 -30.60 13.28
N ILE A 107 12.34 -30.04 14.36
CA ILE A 107 11.07 -30.47 14.94
C ILE A 107 9.97 -30.40 13.90
N ARG A 108 9.87 -29.31 13.14
CA ARG A 108 8.86 -29.17 12.09
C ARG A 108 9.00 -30.26 11.03
N ARG A 109 10.22 -30.59 10.63
CA ARG A 109 10.50 -31.62 9.63
C ARG A 109 10.06 -32.99 10.15
N GLU A 110 10.51 -33.38 11.34
CA GLU A 110 10.16 -34.68 11.94
C GLU A 110 8.64 -34.79 12.19
N LEU A 111 7.98 -33.71 12.58
CA LEU A 111 6.51 -33.67 12.69
C LEU A 111 5.83 -33.83 11.34
N ALA A 112 6.37 -33.25 10.28
CA ALA A 112 5.83 -33.38 8.92
C ALA A 112 5.98 -34.80 8.40
N GLU A 113 7.11 -35.46 8.66
CA GLU A 113 7.34 -36.86 8.37
C GLU A 113 6.40 -37.80 9.15
N ALA A 114 6.00 -37.40 10.36
CA ALA A 114 4.99 -38.09 11.17
C ALA A 114 3.53 -37.72 10.78
N GLY A 115 3.31 -36.96 9.70
CA GLY A 115 1.99 -36.60 9.22
C GLY A 115 1.35 -35.36 9.90
N HIS A 116 2.10 -34.64 10.73
CA HIS A 116 1.60 -33.45 11.41
C HIS A 116 2.09 -32.16 10.75
N THR A 117 1.18 -31.31 10.30
CA THR A 117 1.51 -30.01 9.71
C THR A 117 1.37 -28.89 10.75
N ILE A 118 2.47 -28.22 11.06
CA ILE A 118 2.50 -27.08 11.98
C ILE A 118 3.43 -25.99 11.44
N SER A 119 3.03 -24.71 11.59
CA SER A 119 3.87 -23.59 11.18
C SER A 119 5.03 -23.36 12.16
N ILE A 120 6.15 -22.84 11.65
CA ILE A 120 7.32 -22.46 12.48
C ILE A 120 6.92 -21.49 13.60
N ASN A 121 6.05 -20.52 13.30
CA ASN A 121 5.58 -19.57 14.29
C ASN A 121 4.75 -20.24 15.39
N SER A 122 3.82 -21.11 15.01
CA SER A 122 3.00 -21.87 15.99
C SER A 122 3.86 -22.74 16.87
N LEU A 123 4.86 -23.43 16.30
CA LEU A 123 5.80 -24.26 17.04
C LEU A 123 6.70 -23.41 17.96
N THR A 124 7.16 -22.27 17.52
CA THR A 124 7.95 -21.33 18.35
C THR A 124 7.15 -20.82 19.53
N VAL A 125 5.87 -20.48 19.32
CA VAL A 125 4.97 -20.04 20.40
C VAL A 125 4.72 -21.17 21.38
N LEU A 126 4.41 -22.38 20.89
CA LEU A 126 4.21 -23.58 21.71
C LEU A 126 5.43 -23.84 22.63
N LEU A 127 6.62 -23.88 22.05
CA LEU A 127 7.84 -24.13 22.84
C LEU A 127 8.12 -23.02 23.86
N ARG A 128 7.77 -21.77 23.56
CA ARG A 128 7.89 -20.67 24.53
C ARG A 128 6.87 -20.79 25.66
N GLU A 129 5.65 -21.17 25.36
CA GLU A 129 4.61 -21.42 26.35
C GLU A 129 5.00 -22.56 27.31
N GLU A 130 5.73 -23.53 26.81
CA GLU A 130 6.29 -24.65 27.59
C GLU A 130 7.61 -24.28 28.31
N GLY A 131 8.02 -23.01 28.28
CA GLY A 131 9.19 -22.53 29.00
C GLY A 131 10.55 -22.79 28.34
N PHE A 132 10.59 -23.29 27.09
CA PHE A 132 11.84 -23.50 26.40
C PHE A 132 12.45 -22.21 25.88
N ALA A 133 13.67 -21.91 26.30
CA ALA A 133 14.47 -20.83 25.74
C ALA A 133 14.88 -21.12 24.29
N ARG A 134 15.29 -20.06 23.59
CA ARG A 134 15.88 -20.19 22.26
C ARG A 134 17.21 -20.91 22.36
N LEU A 135 17.40 -21.97 21.55
CA LEU A 135 18.68 -22.66 21.51
C LEU A 135 19.80 -21.75 21.02
N PRO A 136 21.01 -21.88 21.57
CA PRO A 136 22.19 -21.24 21.01
C PRO A 136 22.39 -21.69 19.55
N ARG A 137 23.13 -20.87 18.79
CA ARG A 137 23.49 -21.23 17.41
C ARG A 137 24.40 -22.45 17.44
N ARG A 138 23.96 -23.53 16.79
CA ARG A 138 24.79 -24.74 16.65
C ARG A 138 26.04 -24.41 15.84
N ALA A 139 27.13 -25.02 16.18
CA ALA A 139 28.30 -25.07 15.33
C ALA A 139 27.97 -25.84 14.02
N ASP A 140 28.74 -25.56 12.97
CA ASP A 140 28.40 -26.13 11.64
C ASP A 140 28.58 -27.65 11.58
N ASP A 141 29.43 -28.21 12.42
CA ASP A 141 29.67 -29.64 12.62
C ASP A 141 28.54 -30.35 13.39
N GLU A 142 27.83 -29.61 14.24
CA GLU A 142 26.70 -30.12 15.02
C GLU A 142 25.39 -30.20 14.21
N ARG A 143 25.39 -29.70 12.97
CA ARG A 143 24.18 -29.70 12.14
C ARG A 143 24.02 -31.03 11.44
N PRO A 144 22.82 -31.68 11.50
CA PRO A 144 22.56 -32.88 10.73
C PRO A 144 22.90 -32.67 9.25
N ALA A 145 23.58 -33.61 8.64
CA ALA A 145 24.00 -33.54 7.24
C ALA A 145 22.85 -33.29 6.26
N ALA A 146 21.65 -33.74 6.58
CA ALA A 146 20.42 -33.52 5.81
C ALA A 146 19.95 -32.04 5.79
N ILE A 147 20.47 -31.18 6.66
CA ILE A 147 20.13 -29.72 6.69
C ILE A 147 21.19 -28.90 5.96
N LYS A 148 22.37 -29.45 5.76
CA LYS A 148 23.30 -28.86 4.79
C LYS A 148 22.77 -29.30 3.43
N PRO A 149 22.30 -28.33 2.56
CA PRO A 149 22.18 -28.70 1.17
C PRO A 149 23.53 -29.31 0.80
N GLU A 150 23.53 -30.42 0.07
CA GLU A 150 24.73 -30.84 -0.65
C GLU A 150 25.15 -29.65 -1.48
N VAL A 151 25.98 -28.83 -0.88
CA VAL A 151 26.69 -27.79 -1.59
C VAL A 151 27.61 -28.64 -2.45
N ALA A 152 27.27 -28.82 -3.72
CA ALA A 152 28.20 -29.29 -4.71
C ALA A 152 29.52 -28.59 -4.37
N ALA A 153 30.56 -29.37 -4.17
CA ALA A 153 31.78 -29.02 -3.46
C ALA A 153 32.49 -27.73 -3.94
N VAL A 154 32.00 -27.08 -4.98
CA VAL A 154 32.43 -25.77 -5.46
C VAL A 154 31.27 -25.08 -6.11
N ALA A 155 30.43 -24.43 -5.33
CA ALA A 155 29.71 -23.33 -5.92
C ALA A 155 30.70 -22.15 -6.07
N ASP A 156 31.44 -22.09 -7.14
CA ASP A 156 31.87 -20.78 -7.61
C ASP A 156 30.56 -20.04 -7.94
N VAL A 157 30.08 -19.25 -7.02
CA VAL A 157 28.86 -18.45 -7.18
C VAL A 157 28.94 -17.51 -8.38
N ARG A 158 30.12 -17.37 -9.00
CA ARG A 158 30.37 -16.51 -10.16
C ARG A 158 30.18 -17.23 -11.49
N ARG A 159 30.27 -18.54 -11.52
CA ARG A 159 30.10 -19.32 -12.76
C ARG A 159 28.87 -20.18 -12.61
N LEU A 160 27.85 -19.86 -13.41
CA LEU A 160 26.68 -20.71 -13.50
C LEU A 160 27.10 -22.09 -14.01
N ASP A 161 26.78 -23.12 -13.26
CA ASP A 161 26.96 -24.48 -13.70
C ASP A 161 25.91 -24.80 -14.77
N LEU A 162 26.34 -24.88 -16.02
CA LEU A 162 25.51 -25.21 -17.18
C LEU A 162 25.57 -26.70 -17.53
N SER A 163 26.13 -27.56 -16.67
CA SER A 163 26.14 -28.99 -16.92
C SER A 163 24.70 -29.53 -17.05
N PRO A 164 24.46 -30.45 -17.99
CA PRO A 164 23.15 -31.06 -18.18
C PRO A 164 22.65 -31.68 -16.89
N ARG A 165 21.51 -31.22 -16.41
CA ARG A 165 20.87 -31.77 -15.20
C ARG A 165 19.36 -31.65 -15.30
N SER A 166 18.68 -32.58 -14.63
CA SER A 166 17.22 -32.57 -14.55
C SER A 166 16.80 -32.30 -13.10
N PHE A 167 15.87 -31.41 -12.92
CA PHE A 167 15.28 -31.13 -11.61
C PHE A 167 13.78 -30.83 -11.74
N ARG A 168 13.04 -31.06 -10.67
CA ARG A 168 11.62 -30.69 -10.58
C ARG A 168 11.45 -29.42 -9.81
N THR A 169 10.62 -28.50 -10.34
CA THR A 169 10.35 -27.21 -9.72
C THR A 169 8.91 -26.79 -9.96
N PRO A 170 8.22 -26.21 -8.98
CA PRO A 170 6.96 -25.53 -9.18
C PRO A 170 7.14 -24.15 -9.84
N LEU A 171 8.39 -23.68 -10.01
CA LEU A 171 8.74 -22.32 -10.48
C LEU A 171 9.13 -22.30 -11.96
N ALA A 172 8.81 -23.32 -12.74
CA ALA A 172 9.20 -23.43 -14.15
C ALA A 172 8.72 -22.23 -15.01
N GLY A 173 7.59 -21.61 -14.64
CA GLY A 173 7.07 -20.42 -15.30
C GLY A 173 8.03 -19.22 -15.32
N LEU A 174 9.01 -19.15 -14.42
CA LEU A 174 10.04 -18.09 -14.45
C LEU A 174 10.84 -18.10 -15.77
N PHE A 175 11.07 -19.26 -16.35
CA PHE A 175 11.87 -19.37 -17.58
C PHE A 175 11.17 -18.78 -18.80
N LEU A 176 9.85 -18.58 -18.77
CA LEU A 176 9.11 -17.89 -19.84
C LEU A 176 9.53 -16.41 -19.98
N PHE A 177 10.08 -15.82 -18.92
CA PHE A 177 10.55 -14.44 -18.94
C PHE A 177 12.00 -14.29 -19.43
N VAL A 178 12.78 -15.36 -19.50
CA VAL A 178 14.19 -15.29 -19.90
C VAL A 178 14.38 -14.71 -21.30
N PRO A 179 13.63 -15.14 -22.34
CA PRO A 179 13.76 -14.56 -23.68
C PRO A 179 13.44 -13.06 -23.71
N LEU A 180 12.47 -12.61 -22.88
CA LEU A 180 12.13 -11.19 -22.77
C LEU A 180 13.27 -10.40 -22.13
N LEU A 181 13.87 -10.91 -21.05
CA LEU A 181 14.98 -10.25 -20.37
C LEU A 181 16.23 -10.15 -21.27
N ASP A 182 16.44 -11.14 -22.11
CA ASP A 182 17.51 -11.13 -23.12
C ASP A 182 17.20 -10.12 -24.23
N HIS A 183 15.99 -10.10 -24.74
CA HIS A 183 15.56 -9.16 -25.77
C HIS A 183 15.72 -7.68 -25.36
N ILE A 184 15.47 -7.34 -24.10
CA ILE A 184 15.62 -5.99 -23.56
C ILE A 184 17.04 -5.68 -23.06
N ASP A 185 17.99 -6.57 -23.25
CA ASP A 185 19.37 -6.44 -22.76
C ASP A 185 19.48 -5.99 -21.30
N MET A 186 18.84 -6.76 -20.43
CA MET A 186 18.78 -6.47 -18.98
C MET A 186 20.17 -6.31 -18.36
N ALA A 187 21.16 -7.04 -18.83
CA ALA A 187 22.54 -6.96 -18.36
C ALA A 187 23.13 -5.56 -18.59
N ARG A 188 22.97 -5.02 -19.80
CA ARG A 188 23.41 -3.67 -20.14
C ARG A 188 22.69 -2.62 -19.32
N VAL A 189 21.35 -2.70 -19.24
CA VAL A 189 20.53 -1.73 -18.48
C VAL A 189 20.96 -1.66 -17.03
N VAL A 190 21.11 -2.80 -16.37
CA VAL A 190 21.50 -2.87 -14.95
C VAL A 190 22.92 -2.34 -14.75
N THR A 191 23.86 -2.74 -15.59
CA THR A 191 25.26 -2.32 -15.47
C THR A 191 25.42 -0.81 -15.70
N ALA A 192 24.83 -0.28 -16.77
CA ALA A 192 24.91 1.12 -17.12
C ALA A 192 24.18 2.04 -16.12
N SER A 193 23.16 1.53 -15.42
CA SER A 193 22.48 2.29 -14.37
C SER A 193 23.34 2.52 -13.12
N GLY A 194 24.40 1.73 -12.92
CA GLY A 194 25.24 1.78 -11.74
C GLY A 194 24.60 1.13 -10.51
N LEU A 195 23.64 0.23 -10.71
CA LEU A 195 23.08 -0.55 -9.60
C LEU A 195 24.17 -1.41 -8.95
N PRO A 196 24.19 -1.51 -7.60
CA PRO A 196 25.28 -2.19 -6.92
C PRO A 196 25.27 -3.69 -7.14
N GLY A 197 26.45 -4.25 -7.08
CA GLY A 197 26.69 -5.69 -7.06
C GLY A 197 27.77 -6.03 -6.04
N SER A 198 28.21 -7.26 -6.05
CA SER A 198 29.39 -7.72 -5.32
C SER A 198 30.24 -8.62 -6.22
N ARG A 199 31.45 -8.90 -5.76
CA ARG A 199 32.32 -9.85 -6.48
C ARG A 199 31.68 -11.23 -6.65
N MET A 200 30.82 -11.64 -5.70
CA MET A 200 30.13 -12.95 -5.71
C MET A 200 28.78 -12.89 -6.42
N ILE A 201 28.11 -11.78 -6.38
CA ILE A 201 26.77 -11.57 -6.97
C ILE A 201 26.84 -10.29 -7.79
N PRO A 202 27.10 -10.39 -9.09
CA PRO A 202 27.12 -9.23 -9.98
C PRO A 202 25.79 -8.47 -10.00
N PRO A 203 25.75 -7.20 -10.47
CA PRO A 203 24.56 -6.36 -10.41
C PRO A 203 23.33 -6.97 -11.08
N GLU A 204 23.48 -7.52 -12.29
CA GLU A 204 22.39 -8.14 -13.04
C GLU A 204 21.77 -9.29 -12.24
N GLN A 205 22.59 -10.20 -11.71
CA GLN A 205 22.12 -11.35 -10.94
C GLN A 205 21.42 -10.95 -9.65
N ALA A 206 21.85 -9.84 -9.03
CA ALA A 206 21.17 -9.29 -7.86
C ALA A 206 19.75 -8.79 -8.25
N VAL A 207 19.63 -8.05 -9.34
CA VAL A 207 18.34 -7.55 -9.85
C VAL A 207 17.45 -8.71 -10.31
N ARG A 208 17.98 -9.69 -11.05
CA ARG A 208 17.22 -10.88 -11.49
C ARG A 208 16.73 -11.70 -10.30
N SER A 209 17.50 -11.78 -9.20
CA SER A 209 17.05 -12.44 -7.96
C SER A 209 15.87 -11.73 -7.31
N LEU A 210 15.86 -10.40 -7.31
CA LEU A 210 14.72 -9.61 -6.82
C LEU A 210 13.51 -9.71 -7.75
N LEU A 211 13.75 -9.69 -9.05
CA LEU A 211 12.71 -9.87 -10.06
C LEU A 211 12.03 -11.23 -9.93
N ALA A 212 12.82 -12.30 -9.77
CA ALA A 212 12.30 -13.65 -9.55
C ALA A 212 11.33 -13.71 -8.37
N LEU A 213 11.69 -13.08 -7.23
CA LEU A 213 10.81 -13.00 -6.08
C LEU A 213 9.50 -12.27 -6.39
N LYS A 214 9.56 -11.21 -7.18
CA LYS A 214 8.35 -10.45 -7.57
C LYS A 214 7.46 -11.23 -8.53
N LEU A 215 8.03 -11.88 -9.52
CA LEU A 215 7.30 -12.75 -10.45
C LEU A 215 6.61 -13.92 -9.73
N MET A 216 7.19 -14.40 -8.62
CA MET A 216 6.61 -15.42 -7.77
C MET A 216 5.62 -14.89 -6.72
N GLY A 217 5.25 -13.61 -6.77
CA GLY A 217 4.32 -13.01 -5.82
C GLY A 217 4.87 -12.86 -4.40
N ALA A 218 6.19 -12.92 -4.20
CA ALA A 218 6.79 -12.74 -2.89
C ALA A 218 6.64 -11.29 -2.41
N GLU A 219 5.89 -11.09 -1.35
CA GLU A 219 5.65 -9.76 -0.78
C GLU A 219 6.90 -9.17 -0.12
N ARG A 220 7.76 -10.02 0.45
CA ARG A 220 8.94 -9.61 1.23
C ARG A 220 10.20 -10.29 0.74
N LYS A 221 11.32 -9.59 0.83
CA LYS A 221 12.65 -10.17 0.51
C LYS A 221 13.00 -11.39 1.38
N SER A 222 12.47 -11.46 2.60
CA SER A 222 12.68 -12.62 3.48
C SER A 222 12.05 -13.91 2.98
N HIS A 223 11.05 -13.85 2.09
CA HIS A 223 10.41 -15.03 1.49
C HIS A 223 11.37 -15.80 0.57
N VAL A 224 12.51 -15.21 0.20
CA VAL A 224 13.58 -15.97 -0.50
C VAL A 224 13.99 -17.22 0.28
N MET A 225 13.88 -17.21 1.61
CA MET A 225 14.25 -18.36 2.43
C MET A 225 13.33 -19.56 2.25
N ASP A 226 12.11 -19.35 1.78
CA ASP A 226 11.16 -20.41 1.45
C ASP A 226 11.48 -21.04 0.07
N LEU A 227 12.23 -20.33 -0.76
CA LEU A 227 12.57 -20.70 -2.14
C LEU A 227 14.07 -21.04 -2.33
N VAL A 228 14.89 -20.89 -1.29
CA VAL A 228 16.35 -21.00 -1.38
C VAL A 228 16.84 -22.37 -1.83
N MET A 229 16.02 -23.40 -1.63
CA MET A 229 16.34 -24.78 -2.03
C MET A 229 15.88 -25.11 -3.45
N ASP A 230 15.10 -24.23 -4.09
CA ASP A 230 14.65 -24.46 -5.46
C ASP A 230 15.72 -24.02 -6.45
N GLN A 231 16.14 -24.96 -7.31
CA GLN A 231 17.19 -24.70 -8.30
C GLN A 231 16.74 -23.73 -9.40
N ALA A 232 15.46 -23.71 -9.76
CA ALA A 232 14.96 -22.86 -10.83
C ALA A 232 15.16 -21.38 -10.55
N ILE A 233 14.93 -20.92 -9.32
CA ILE A 233 15.11 -19.50 -8.97
C ILE A 233 16.58 -19.08 -9.06
N ALA A 234 17.50 -19.97 -8.68
CA ALA A 234 18.93 -19.73 -8.81
C ALA A 234 19.34 -19.66 -10.30
N VAL A 235 18.93 -20.63 -11.11
CA VAL A 235 19.20 -20.67 -12.56
C VAL A 235 18.60 -19.45 -13.27
N PHE A 236 17.36 -19.08 -12.96
CA PHE A 236 16.74 -17.88 -13.51
C PHE A 236 17.54 -16.61 -13.18
N ALA A 237 18.06 -16.53 -11.97
CA ALA A 237 18.91 -15.41 -11.55
C ALA A 237 20.31 -15.44 -12.17
N GLY A 238 20.68 -16.50 -12.89
CA GLY A 238 22.03 -16.68 -13.43
C GLY A 238 23.07 -17.04 -12.37
N LEU A 239 22.65 -17.77 -11.35
CA LEU A 239 23.45 -18.14 -10.17
C LEU A 239 23.32 -19.63 -9.87
N ASN A 240 24.31 -20.21 -9.20
CA ASN A 240 24.18 -21.57 -8.66
C ASN A 240 23.33 -21.62 -7.39
N VAL A 241 23.33 -20.51 -6.61
CA VAL A 241 22.56 -20.36 -5.37
C VAL A 241 21.99 -18.96 -5.29
N VAL A 242 20.70 -18.85 -5.04
CA VAL A 242 20.04 -17.54 -4.90
C VAL A 242 20.54 -16.79 -3.67
N PRO A 243 20.70 -15.45 -3.74
CA PRO A 243 21.09 -14.64 -2.60
C PRO A 243 20.10 -14.77 -1.44
N LYS A 244 20.62 -14.96 -0.23
CA LYS A 244 19.82 -15.13 0.98
C LYS A 244 19.31 -13.79 1.53
N ARG A 245 18.39 -13.86 2.48
CA ARG A 245 17.72 -12.70 3.09
C ARG A 245 18.68 -11.58 3.52
N SER A 246 19.81 -11.90 4.13
CA SER A 246 20.77 -10.89 4.61
C SER A 246 21.36 -10.07 3.46
N TYR A 247 21.74 -10.71 2.35
CA TYR A 247 22.23 -10.02 1.17
C TYR A 247 21.14 -9.13 0.55
N LEU A 248 19.93 -9.67 0.33
CA LEU A 248 18.83 -8.93 -0.28
C LEU A 248 18.34 -7.76 0.61
N ALA A 249 18.42 -7.89 1.93
CA ALA A 249 18.11 -6.80 2.84
C ALA A 249 19.17 -5.70 2.76
N ALA A 250 20.46 -6.05 2.81
CA ALA A 250 21.56 -5.11 2.68
C ALA A 250 21.66 -4.51 1.26
N TYR A 251 21.20 -5.21 0.24
CA TYR A 251 21.21 -4.72 -1.13
C TYR A 251 20.44 -3.43 -1.27
N SER A 252 19.24 -3.35 -0.69
CA SER A 252 18.38 -2.15 -0.79
C SER A 252 19.00 -0.90 -0.15
N SER A 253 19.76 -1.04 0.93
CA SER A 253 20.45 0.10 1.57
C SER A 253 21.67 0.59 0.78
N ARG A 254 22.14 -0.19 -0.18
CA ARG A 254 23.26 0.17 -1.05
C ARG A 254 22.83 0.81 -2.38
N ILE A 255 21.53 0.81 -2.67
CA ILE A 255 21.02 1.39 -3.92
C ILE A 255 20.93 2.91 -3.75
N ASP A 256 21.66 3.63 -4.58
CA ASP A 256 21.54 5.08 -4.69
C ASP A 256 20.29 5.47 -5.50
N HIS A 257 19.60 6.52 -5.06
CA HIS A 257 18.43 7.07 -5.75
C HIS A 257 18.72 7.45 -7.20
N LYS A 258 19.88 8.05 -7.45
CA LYS A 258 20.31 8.39 -8.83
C LYS A 258 20.48 7.15 -9.71
N ALA A 259 20.92 6.03 -9.14
CA ALA A 259 21.00 4.77 -9.88
C ALA A 259 19.61 4.23 -10.24
N CYS A 260 18.61 4.39 -9.36
CA CYS A 260 17.23 4.05 -9.69
C CYS A 260 16.68 4.88 -10.84
N LEU A 261 16.92 6.18 -10.84
CA LEU A 261 16.47 7.06 -11.92
C LEU A 261 17.18 6.73 -13.26
N ARG A 262 18.49 6.47 -13.23
CA ARG A 262 19.22 6.00 -14.43
C ARG A 262 18.70 4.66 -14.92
N PHE A 263 18.37 3.74 -14.00
CA PHE A 263 17.78 2.48 -14.38
C PHE A 263 16.42 2.68 -15.07
N MET A 264 15.57 3.56 -14.54
CA MET A 264 14.28 3.91 -15.14
C MET A 264 14.45 4.50 -16.53
N ASP A 265 15.40 5.41 -16.71
CA ASP A 265 15.74 6.00 -17.99
C ASP A 265 16.13 4.93 -19.03
N LEU A 266 17.14 4.12 -18.72
CA LEU A 266 17.64 3.08 -19.61
C LEU A 266 16.60 2.00 -19.90
N TRP A 267 15.81 1.64 -18.88
CA TRP A 267 14.71 0.72 -19.04
C TRP A 267 13.65 1.23 -20.02
N SER A 268 13.26 2.49 -19.88
CA SER A 268 12.30 3.13 -20.79
C SER A 268 12.81 3.20 -22.22
N GLU A 269 14.10 3.53 -22.40
CA GLU A 269 14.74 3.50 -23.71
C GLU A 269 14.64 2.12 -24.37
N GLN A 270 14.91 1.03 -23.62
CA GLN A 270 14.81 -0.32 -24.16
C GLN A 270 13.36 -0.72 -24.47
N ILE A 271 12.40 -0.29 -23.68
CA ILE A 271 10.98 -0.54 -23.95
C ILE A 271 10.54 0.15 -25.25
N GLU A 272 10.94 1.39 -25.46
CA GLU A 272 10.62 2.11 -26.70
C GLU A 272 11.34 1.48 -27.91
N CYS A 273 12.63 1.09 -27.77
CA CYS A 273 13.36 0.37 -28.81
C CYS A 273 12.73 -0.99 -29.15
N ALA A 274 12.16 -1.67 -28.17
CA ALA A 274 11.44 -2.92 -28.37
C ALA A 274 10.05 -2.74 -29.01
N GLY A 275 9.62 -1.48 -29.25
CA GLY A 275 8.35 -1.17 -29.91
C GLY A 275 7.11 -1.53 -29.10
N LEU A 276 7.21 -1.55 -27.76
CA LEU A 276 6.02 -1.75 -26.93
C LEU A 276 5.05 -0.57 -27.10
N PRO A 277 3.77 -0.84 -27.34
CA PRO A 277 2.78 0.22 -27.53
C PRO A 277 2.66 1.08 -26.28
N HIS A 278 2.44 2.36 -26.48
CA HIS A 278 2.13 3.30 -25.42
C HIS A 278 0.92 4.16 -25.79
N GLY A 279 0.20 4.60 -24.77
CA GLY A 279 -0.82 5.63 -24.89
C GLY A 279 -0.22 7.02 -24.68
N ASP A 280 -1.07 8.03 -24.68
CA ASP A 280 -0.72 9.43 -24.47
C ASP A 280 -1.46 10.06 -23.28
N SER A 281 -2.28 9.27 -22.59
CA SER A 281 -3.02 9.64 -21.38
C SER A 281 -2.48 8.87 -20.17
N PHE A 282 -2.29 9.56 -19.03
CA PHE A 282 -1.66 8.99 -17.85
C PHE A 282 -2.42 9.30 -16.57
N ASP A 283 -2.59 8.24 -15.75
CA ASP A 283 -3.00 8.35 -14.35
C ASP A 283 -1.77 8.56 -13.48
N LEU A 284 -1.77 9.64 -12.69
CA LEU A 284 -0.67 9.99 -11.80
C LEU A 284 -1.12 9.93 -10.34
N ASP A 285 -0.33 9.28 -9.49
CA ASP A 285 -0.66 9.17 -8.07
C ASP A 285 0.59 9.14 -7.19
N PHE A 286 0.42 9.56 -5.93
CA PHE A 286 1.39 9.36 -4.87
C PHE A 286 0.97 8.23 -3.95
N HIS A 287 1.84 7.25 -3.82
CA HIS A 287 1.65 6.15 -2.89
C HIS A 287 2.66 6.22 -1.74
N CYS A 288 2.17 6.20 -0.49
CA CYS A 288 3.04 6.14 0.66
C CYS A 288 3.29 4.69 1.07
N VAL A 289 4.54 4.25 0.99
CA VAL A 289 5.01 2.96 1.49
C VAL A 289 5.46 3.14 2.94
N PRO A 290 4.73 2.58 3.93
CA PRO A 290 5.13 2.68 5.33
C PRO A 290 6.51 2.10 5.56
N ALA A 291 7.40 2.88 6.15
CA ALA A 291 8.77 2.48 6.46
C ALA A 291 9.16 2.90 7.86
N ASN A 292 9.99 2.10 8.50
CA ASN A 292 10.63 2.40 9.77
C ASN A 292 12.15 2.29 9.53
N SER A 293 12.79 3.40 9.32
CA SER A 293 14.25 3.51 9.28
C SER A 293 14.70 4.54 10.30
N ASN A 294 15.82 4.27 10.96
CA ASN A 294 16.52 5.24 11.80
C ASN A 294 17.69 5.89 11.04
N GLU A 295 18.01 5.37 9.85
CA GLU A 295 19.17 5.80 9.07
C GLU A 295 18.86 6.97 8.15
N GLU A 296 17.57 7.13 7.76
CA GLU A 296 17.14 8.23 6.89
C GLU A 296 15.98 9.02 7.52
N PRO A 297 15.93 10.34 7.31
CA PRO A 297 14.82 11.18 7.78
C PRO A 297 13.56 10.90 6.96
N LEU A 298 12.76 9.95 7.43
CA LEU A 298 11.47 9.64 6.82
C LEU A 298 10.42 10.67 7.19
N GLU A 299 9.77 11.23 6.21
CA GLU A 299 8.63 12.14 6.40
C GLU A 299 7.35 11.39 6.78
N LYS A 300 6.41 12.12 7.40
CA LYS A 300 5.08 11.58 7.71
C LYS A 300 4.12 11.87 6.56
N HIS A 301 3.57 10.81 5.99
CA HIS A 301 2.53 10.86 4.95
C HIS A 301 1.27 10.15 5.41
N TYR A 302 0.12 10.55 4.85
CA TYR A 302 -1.14 9.87 5.12
C TYR A 302 -1.16 8.51 4.41
N VAL A 303 -1.44 7.45 5.16
CA VAL A 303 -1.59 6.09 4.64
C VAL A 303 -3.06 5.70 4.70
N SER A 304 -3.72 5.68 3.55
CA SER A 304 -5.18 5.44 3.43
C SER A 304 -5.59 4.10 4.01
N SER A 305 -4.84 3.02 3.77
CA SER A 305 -5.09 1.68 4.30
C SER A 305 -5.06 1.61 5.84
N ARG A 306 -4.42 2.57 6.50
CA ARG A 306 -4.33 2.66 7.97
C ARG A 306 -5.08 3.86 8.54
N SER A 307 -5.67 4.70 7.70
CA SER A 307 -6.41 5.91 8.06
C SER A 307 -5.65 6.85 9.02
N ARG A 308 -4.33 6.89 8.91
CA ARG A 308 -3.46 7.73 9.76
C ARG A 308 -2.18 8.15 9.04
N SER A 309 -1.60 9.28 9.50
CA SER A 309 -0.28 9.71 9.06
C SER A 309 0.80 8.94 9.81
N GLN A 310 1.77 8.40 9.08
CA GLN A 310 2.93 7.69 9.63
C GLN A 310 4.16 7.91 8.76
N LYS A 311 5.34 7.61 9.31
CA LYS A 311 6.59 7.67 8.55
C LYS A 311 6.54 6.70 7.38
N GLY A 312 7.04 7.12 6.23
CA GLY A 312 7.06 6.31 5.03
C GLY A 312 7.85 6.94 3.90
N ILE A 313 8.02 6.18 2.84
CA ILE A 313 8.62 6.61 1.59
C ILE A 313 7.48 6.98 0.65
N LEU A 314 7.49 8.21 0.15
CA LEU A 314 6.55 8.65 -0.85
C LEU A 314 7.04 8.22 -2.24
N VAL A 315 6.18 7.56 -2.98
CA VAL A 315 6.45 7.07 -4.33
C VAL A 315 5.50 7.75 -5.28
N PHE A 316 6.02 8.44 -6.28
CA PHE A 316 5.25 8.94 -7.40
C PHE A 316 5.16 7.87 -8.49
N LEU A 317 3.98 7.68 -9.06
CA LEU A 317 3.71 6.70 -10.09
C LEU A 317 2.99 7.37 -11.26
N ALA A 318 3.43 7.06 -12.48
CA ALA A 318 2.71 7.40 -13.70
C ALA A 318 2.34 6.12 -14.45
N ARG A 319 1.06 5.91 -14.65
CA ARG A 319 0.48 4.76 -15.31
C ARG A 319 -0.15 5.19 -16.62
N ASP A 320 0.22 4.53 -17.69
CA ASP A 320 -0.45 4.61 -18.97
C ASP A 320 -1.91 4.14 -18.82
N ALA A 321 -2.86 5.00 -19.11
CA ALA A 321 -4.28 4.72 -18.92
C ALA A 321 -4.81 3.71 -19.94
N GLU A 322 -4.25 3.68 -21.15
CA GLU A 322 -4.66 2.79 -22.24
C GLU A 322 -4.06 1.40 -22.09
N GLN A 323 -2.73 1.33 -21.93
CA GLN A 323 -2.01 0.07 -21.81
C GLN A 323 -2.02 -0.51 -20.39
N ARG A 324 -2.42 0.29 -19.40
CA ARG A 324 -2.43 -0.06 -17.96
C ARG A 324 -1.05 -0.45 -17.41
N LEU A 325 0.01 0.06 -18.02
CA LEU A 325 1.40 -0.20 -17.62
C LEU A 325 1.96 0.98 -16.83
N LEU A 326 2.76 0.69 -15.80
CA LEU A 326 3.56 1.73 -15.15
C LEU A 326 4.70 2.13 -16.08
N ARG A 327 4.75 3.42 -16.43
CA ARG A 327 5.78 3.99 -17.32
C ARG A 327 6.85 4.75 -16.55
N TYR A 328 6.50 5.26 -15.37
CA TYR A 328 7.42 6.02 -14.55
C TYR A 328 7.13 5.78 -13.06
N ALA A 329 8.20 5.69 -12.29
CA ALA A 329 8.13 5.61 -10.84
C ALA A 329 9.31 6.36 -10.22
N ASN A 330 9.05 7.22 -9.24
CA ASN A 330 10.08 7.89 -8.46
C ASN A 330 9.81 7.68 -6.97
N ALA A 331 10.74 7.06 -6.25
CA ALA A 331 10.63 6.76 -4.83
C ALA A 331 11.48 7.73 -4.00
N GLY A 332 11.03 8.06 -2.80
CA GLY A 332 11.77 8.96 -1.91
C GLY A 332 11.54 10.45 -2.22
N VAL A 333 10.45 10.77 -2.90
CA VAL A 333 10.03 12.16 -3.15
C VAL A 333 9.74 12.86 -1.82
N THR A 334 10.36 14.00 -1.59
CA THR A 334 10.10 14.84 -0.41
C THR A 334 8.88 15.74 -0.64
N LYS A 335 8.29 16.25 0.44
CA LYS A 335 7.14 17.16 0.35
C LYS A 335 7.42 18.41 -0.46
N ASP A 336 8.65 18.90 -0.40
CA ASP A 336 9.06 20.11 -1.11
C ASP A 336 9.19 19.84 -2.62
N GLU A 337 9.57 18.62 -3.01
CA GLU A 337 9.72 18.20 -4.41
C GLU A 337 8.41 17.72 -5.03
N GLN A 338 7.43 17.35 -4.20
CA GLN A 338 6.18 16.74 -4.63
C GLN A 338 5.46 17.53 -5.73
N ALA A 339 5.48 18.86 -5.66
CA ALA A 339 4.81 19.71 -6.64
C ALA A 339 5.48 19.69 -8.04
N ASP A 340 6.74 19.31 -8.12
CA ASP A 340 7.53 19.30 -9.37
C ASP A 340 7.49 17.96 -10.11
N GLU A 341 7.07 16.87 -9.43
CA GLU A 341 7.10 15.52 -9.98
C GLU A 341 6.31 15.34 -11.27
N ILE A 342 5.15 16.00 -11.39
CA ILE A 342 4.37 15.95 -12.64
C ILE A 342 5.16 16.51 -13.81
N LEU A 343 5.84 17.64 -13.62
CA LEU A 343 6.66 18.23 -14.68
C LEU A 343 7.94 17.43 -14.95
N GLN A 344 8.48 16.72 -13.93
CA GLN A 344 9.59 15.80 -14.13
C GLN A 344 9.14 14.62 -14.99
N PHE A 345 7.97 14.05 -14.71
CA PHE A 345 7.40 13.00 -15.55
C PHE A 345 7.18 13.48 -17.00
N VAL A 346 6.63 14.67 -17.21
CA VAL A 346 6.42 15.23 -18.55
C VAL A 346 7.73 15.36 -19.31
N ARG A 347 8.79 15.84 -18.64
CA ARG A 347 10.15 15.92 -19.25
C ARG A 347 10.70 14.54 -19.57
N PHE A 348 10.57 13.59 -18.65
CA PHE A 348 10.98 12.20 -18.85
C PHE A 348 10.26 11.59 -20.05
N TRP A 349 8.93 11.71 -20.12
CA TRP A 349 8.14 11.17 -21.20
C TRP A 349 8.54 11.74 -22.56
N LYS A 350 8.66 13.07 -22.64
CA LYS A 350 9.12 13.75 -23.86
C LYS A 350 10.52 13.33 -24.29
N LYS A 351 11.42 13.09 -23.34
CA LYS A 351 12.79 12.63 -23.63
C LYS A 351 12.77 11.26 -24.33
N HIS A 352 11.92 10.34 -23.91
CA HIS A 352 11.92 8.96 -24.42
C HIS A 352 11.07 8.77 -25.67
N THR A 353 9.94 9.46 -25.78
CA THR A 353 9.00 9.29 -26.90
C THR A 353 9.07 10.41 -27.94
N GLY A 354 9.73 11.52 -27.62
CA GLY A 354 9.73 12.73 -28.44
C GLY A 354 8.42 13.52 -28.37
N GLN A 355 7.40 13.02 -27.68
CA GLN A 355 6.05 13.58 -27.62
C GLN A 355 5.68 14.03 -26.22
N LEU A 356 4.78 14.98 -26.11
CA LEU A 356 4.17 15.37 -24.84
C LEU A 356 2.96 14.48 -24.55
N PRO A 357 2.65 14.21 -23.28
CA PRO A 357 1.38 13.58 -22.92
C PRO A 357 0.21 14.44 -23.39
N THR A 358 -0.86 13.83 -23.88
CA THR A 358 -2.07 14.54 -24.27
C THR A 358 -2.93 14.87 -23.07
N GLU A 359 -3.06 13.94 -22.12
CA GLU A 359 -3.89 14.08 -20.94
C GLU A 359 -3.24 13.50 -19.69
N LEU A 360 -3.39 14.21 -18.56
CA LEU A 360 -2.93 13.77 -17.24
C LEU A 360 -4.09 13.78 -16.25
N VAL A 361 -4.27 12.70 -15.51
CA VAL A 361 -5.30 12.57 -14.47
C VAL A 361 -4.62 12.40 -13.12
N PHE A 362 -4.94 13.26 -12.13
CA PHE A 362 -4.28 13.23 -10.82
C PHE A 362 -5.06 13.91 -9.71
N ASP A 363 -4.72 13.61 -8.45
CA ASP A 363 -5.31 14.25 -7.28
C ASP A 363 -4.85 15.71 -7.10
N SER A 364 -5.68 16.52 -6.48
CA SER A 364 -5.46 17.96 -6.20
C SER A 364 -4.24 18.26 -5.32
N GLN A 365 -3.72 17.28 -4.62
CA GLN A 365 -2.58 17.46 -3.72
C GLN A 365 -1.22 17.32 -4.41
N LEU A 366 -1.21 16.91 -5.68
CA LEU A 366 0.02 16.58 -6.38
C LEU A 366 0.82 17.81 -6.84
N THR A 367 0.19 18.98 -7.02
CA THR A 367 0.88 20.14 -7.60
C THR A 367 0.24 21.48 -7.24
N THR A 368 0.89 22.59 -7.67
CA THR A 368 0.43 23.95 -7.47
C THR A 368 -0.24 24.51 -8.72
N HIS A 369 -1.01 25.62 -8.56
CA HIS A 369 -1.64 26.29 -9.70
C HIS A 369 -0.63 26.82 -10.73
N GLU A 370 0.57 27.22 -10.30
CA GLU A 370 1.64 27.66 -11.18
C GLU A 370 2.13 26.54 -12.09
N LYS A 371 2.33 25.34 -11.53
CA LYS A 371 2.73 24.15 -12.29
C LYS A 371 1.62 23.71 -13.25
N LEU A 372 0.36 23.83 -12.84
CA LEU A 372 -0.77 23.62 -13.73
C LEU A 372 -0.80 24.61 -14.90
N SER A 373 -0.38 25.86 -14.66
CA SER A 373 -0.24 26.86 -15.74
C SER A 373 0.86 26.47 -16.73
N GLU A 374 1.93 25.85 -16.23
CA GLU A 374 3.00 25.30 -17.06
C GLU A 374 2.50 24.17 -17.98
N LEU A 375 1.74 23.22 -17.43
CA LEU A 375 1.12 22.16 -18.23
C LEU A 375 0.23 22.72 -19.33
N ASN A 376 -0.58 23.73 -18.99
CA ASN A 376 -1.44 24.40 -19.95
C ASN A 376 -0.66 25.12 -21.06
N ARG A 377 0.46 25.79 -20.72
CA ARG A 377 1.34 26.42 -21.72
C ARG A 377 1.97 25.42 -22.68
N GLN A 378 2.22 24.21 -22.22
CA GLN A 378 2.72 23.10 -23.04
C GLN A 378 1.61 22.41 -23.85
N GLY A 379 0.35 22.83 -23.73
CA GLY A 379 -0.78 22.22 -24.45
C GLY A 379 -1.26 20.91 -23.86
N ILE A 380 -0.83 20.55 -22.64
CA ILE A 380 -1.21 19.31 -21.96
C ILE A 380 -2.56 19.52 -21.27
N SER A 381 -3.53 18.70 -21.63
CA SER A 381 -4.81 18.63 -20.92
C SER A 381 -4.64 17.91 -19.60
N PHE A 382 -5.44 18.29 -18.60
CA PHE A 382 -5.39 17.54 -17.33
C PHE A 382 -6.73 17.56 -16.61
N ILE A 383 -6.92 16.52 -15.82
CA ILE A 383 -8.06 16.31 -14.93
C ILE A 383 -7.53 16.23 -13.52
N THR A 384 -8.00 17.09 -12.65
CA THR A 384 -7.60 17.07 -11.24
C THR A 384 -8.73 17.43 -10.31
N LEU A 385 -8.64 17.03 -9.06
CA LEU A 385 -9.58 17.41 -8.01
C LEU A 385 -9.32 18.85 -7.55
N ARG A 386 -10.37 19.60 -7.29
CA ARG A 386 -10.26 20.89 -6.62
C ARG A 386 -10.47 20.72 -5.11
N ARG A 387 -9.58 21.31 -4.30
CA ARG A 387 -9.76 21.32 -2.85
C ARG A 387 -11.07 21.98 -2.46
N ARG A 388 -11.88 21.28 -1.70
CA ARG A 388 -13.17 21.77 -1.23
C ARG A 388 -12.99 22.77 -0.09
N SER A 389 -13.49 24.00 -0.26
CA SER A 389 -13.64 24.97 0.82
C SER A 389 -15.11 25.05 1.26
N ARG A 390 -15.37 25.45 2.50
CA ARG A 390 -16.74 25.67 2.99
C ARG A 390 -17.51 26.67 2.12
N LYS A 391 -16.83 27.72 1.69
CA LYS A 391 -17.41 28.78 0.80
C LYS A 391 -17.80 28.15 -0.55
N MET A 392 -16.94 27.36 -1.16
CA MET A 392 -17.23 26.70 -2.44
C MET A 392 -18.41 25.71 -2.31
N LEU A 393 -18.47 24.92 -1.24
CA LEU A 393 -19.59 24.03 -1.02
C LEU A 393 -20.90 24.78 -0.84
N ALA A 394 -20.92 25.88 -0.05
CA ALA A 394 -22.09 26.73 0.11
C ALA A 394 -22.54 27.32 -1.24
N GLN A 395 -21.61 27.77 -2.08
CA GLN A 395 -21.90 28.29 -3.42
C GLN A 395 -22.49 27.19 -4.33
N ILE A 396 -21.97 25.98 -4.30
CA ILE A 396 -22.50 24.84 -5.08
C ILE A 396 -23.90 24.48 -4.61
N TYR A 397 -24.15 24.43 -3.31
CA TYR A 397 -25.47 24.08 -2.75
C TYR A 397 -26.53 25.18 -2.97
N SER A 398 -26.14 26.44 -3.13
CA SER A 398 -27.05 27.53 -3.42
C SER A 398 -27.47 27.61 -4.89
N GLN A 399 -26.91 26.77 -5.78
CA GLN A 399 -27.25 26.79 -7.19
C GLN A 399 -28.67 26.26 -7.41
N PRO A 400 -29.48 26.94 -8.27
CA PRO A 400 -30.82 26.45 -8.60
C PRO A 400 -30.76 25.16 -9.39
N ASP A 401 -31.78 24.30 -9.27
CA ASP A 401 -31.89 23.04 -9.98
C ASP A 401 -31.72 23.17 -11.51
N SER A 402 -32.12 24.28 -12.07
CA SER A 402 -31.95 24.59 -13.50
C SER A 402 -30.50 24.73 -13.96
N ALA A 403 -29.58 25.03 -13.04
CA ALA A 403 -28.13 25.11 -13.33
C ALA A 403 -27.50 23.71 -13.48
N TRP A 404 -28.17 22.68 -13.02
CA TRP A 404 -27.68 21.31 -13.02
C TRP A 404 -28.15 20.55 -14.26
N ARG A 405 -27.21 19.97 -14.99
CA ARG A 405 -27.47 19.18 -16.18
C ARG A 405 -27.28 17.68 -15.87
N ARG A 406 -28.24 16.84 -16.21
CA ARG A 406 -28.06 15.39 -16.17
C ARG A 406 -27.22 14.93 -17.37
N ILE A 407 -26.26 14.06 -17.10
CA ILE A 407 -25.47 13.40 -18.13
C ILE A 407 -25.61 11.89 -17.98
N THR A 408 -25.45 11.16 -19.08
CA THR A 408 -25.46 9.68 -19.06
C THR A 408 -24.04 9.20 -19.21
N LEU A 409 -23.59 8.36 -18.28
CA LEU A 409 -22.27 7.76 -18.29
C LEU A 409 -22.36 6.25 -18.46
N PRO A 410 -21.40 5.61 -19.14
CA PRO A 410 -21.29 4.16 -19.22
C PRO A 410 -20.76 3.58 -17.89
N ALA A 411 -21.41 3.91 -16.78
CA ALA A 411 -20.97 3.47 -15.45
C ALA A 411 -21.49 2.06 -15.14
N LEU A 412 -20.68 1.29 -14.40
CA LEU A 412 -21.00 -0.07 -13.97
C LEU A 412 -22.18 -0.12 -12.99
N THR A 413 -22.38 0.92 -12.19
CA THR A 413 -23.45 0.98 -11.19
C THR A 413 -24.54 1.97 -11.59
N ARG A 414 -25.81 1.61 -11.29
CA ARG A 414 -26.97 2.43 -11.61
C ARG A 414 -26.92 3.83 -11.00
N ILE A 415 -26.34 3.98 -9.81
CA ILE A 415 -26.25 5.24 -9.06
C ILE A 415 -25.41 6.29 -9.80
N TYR A 416 -24.36 5.87 -10.49
CA TYR A 416 -23.44 6.76 -11.21
C TYR A 416 -23.75 6.90 -12.69
N ARG A 417 -24.83 6.27 -13.17
CA ARG A 417 -25.15 6.26 -14.59
C ARG A 417 -25.68 7.59 -15.10
N THR A 418 -26.39 8.33 -14.28
CA THR A 418 -27.01 9.63 -14.65
C THR A 418 -26.77 10.70 -13.59
N PRO A 419 -25.51 11.09 -13.32
CA PRO A 419 -25.22 12.15 -12.36
C PRO A 419 -25.70 13.50 -12.89
N LYS A 420 -26.05 14.41 -11.98
CA LYS A 420 -26.21 15.81 -12.29
C LYS A 420 -24.85 16.50 -12.24
N VAL A 421 -24.53 17.31 -13.23
CA VAL A 421 -23.29 18.08 -13.30
C VAL A 421 -23.60 19.57 -13.39
N LEU A 422 -22.80 20.35 -12.67
CA LEU A 422 -22.77 21.81 -12.74
C LEU A 422 -21.45 22.22 -13.39
N GLU A 423 -21.54 23.01 -14.46
CA GLU A 423 -20.36 23.53 -15.15
C GLU A 423 -20.20 25.02 -14.85
N GLU A 424 -19.07 25.43 -14.33
CA GLU A 424 -18.76 26.82 -13.99
C GLU A 424 -17.34 27.19 -14.49
N ARG A 425 -17.20 28.36 -15.08
CA ARG A 425 -15.89 28.92 -15.39
C ARG A 425 -15.38 29.69 -14.19
N VAL A 426 -14.22 29.33 -13.72
CA VAL A 426 -13.61 29.97 -12.55
C VAL A 426 -12.22 30.51 -12.88
N THR A 427 -11.85 31.61 -12.27
CA THR A 427 -10.48 32.11 -12.25
C THR A 427 -9.81 31.65 -10.97
N LEU A 428 -8.64 31.07 -11.07
CA LEU A 428 -7.86 30.59 -9.94
C LEU A 428 -6.61 31.45 -9.77
N ALA A 429 -6.32 31.88 -8.55
CA ALA A 429 -5.09 32.61 -8.25
C ALA A 429 -3.86 31.74 -8.59
N GLY A 430 -2.87 32.31 -9.28
CA GLY A 430 -1.67 31.61 -9.74
C GLY A 430 -1.87 30.74 -10.99
N TYR A 431 -3.06 30.73 -11.59
CA TYR A 431 -3.30 30.05 -12.85
C TYR A 431 -3.67 31.02 -13.96
N ALA A 432 -2.85 31.03 -15.01
CA ALA A 432 -3.10 31.87 -16.18
C ALA A 432 -4.11 31.17 -17.12
N GLY A 433 -5.35 31.64 -17.12
CA GLY A 433 -6.42 31.15 -17.99
C GLY A 433 -7.72 30.87 -17.23
N GLY A 434 -8.85 30.90 -17.96
CA GLY A 434 -10.15 30.51 -17.43
C GLY A 434 -10.27 28.97 -17.36
N ARG A 435 -10.89 28.44 -16.31
CA ARG A 435 -11.12 26.99 -16.14
C ARG A 435 -12.58 26.66 -16.09
N CYS A 436 -12.89 25.50 -16.64
CA CYS A 436 -14.18 24.85 -16.47
C CYS A 436 -14.10 23.91 -15.26
N VAL A 437 -14.99 24.13 -14.29
CA VAL A 437 -15.12 23.28 -13.09
C VAL A 437 -16.46 22.57 -13.17
N LEU A 438 -16.44 21.27 -12.96
CA LEU A 438 -17.66 20.47 -12.91
C LEU A 438 -17.95 20.10 -11.46
N GLY A 439 -19.11 20.49 -10.96
CA GLY A 439 -19.70 19.92 -9.76
C GLY A 439 -20.55 18.70 -10.12
N VAL A 440 -20.44 17.61 -9.37
CA VAL A 440 -21.26 16.40 -9.56
C VAL A 440 -22.12 16.20 -8.32
N GLU A 441 -23.45 16.12 -8.50
CA GLU A 441 -24.38 15.79 -7.42
C GLU A 441 -24.61 14.26 -7.38
N GLY A 442 -24.32 13.63 -6.27
CA GLY A 442 -24.60 12.21 -6.01
C GLY A 442 -25.28 12.02 -4.66
N ALA A 443 -26.09 11.01 -4.51
CA ALA A 443 -26.98 10.75 -3.39
C ALA A 443 -26.28 10.56 -2.01
N GLN A 444 -24.97 10.63 -1.92
CA GLN A 444 -24.21 10.62 -0.67
C GLN A 444 -22.97 11.49 -0.77
N LEU A 445 -23.12 12.78 -0.57
CA LEU A 445 -22.04 13.76 -0.53
C LEU A 445 -20.99 13.54 0.57
N HIS A 446 -21.12 12.51 1.41
CA HIS A 446 -20.20 12.21 2.51
C HIS A 446 -19.06 11.25 2.13
N ALA A 447 -19.10 10.60 0.98
CA ALA A 447 -18.13 9.57 0.59
C ALA A 447 -17.58 9.72 -0.83
N MET A 448 -18.05 10.65 -1.64
CA MET A 448 -17.54 10.84 -3.00
C MET A 448 -16.52 11.97 -3.05
N GLN A 449 -15.34 11.63 -3.51
CA GLN A 449 -14.44 12.59 -4.11
C GLN A 449 -15.15 13.14 -5.34
N ILE A 450 -15.51 14.42 -5.31
CA ILE A 450 -15.99 15.12 -6.51
C ILE A 450 -14.78 15.27 -7.42
N GLN A 451 -14.68 14.47 -8.44
CA GLN A 451 -13.75 14.69 -9.53
C GLN A 451 -14.22 15.89 -10.32
N VAL A 452 -13.45 16.93 -10.30
CA VAL A 452 -13.66 18.11 -11.15
C VAL A 452 -12.80 17.94 -12.37
N GLN A 453 -13.43 17.70 -13.49
CA GLN A 453 -12.80 17.54 -14.78
C GLN A 453 -12.55 18.89 -15.43
N ILE A 454 -11.36 19.11 -15.94
CA ILE A 454 -11.01 20.31 -16.68
C ILE A 454 -10.33 19.90 -17.97
N ARG A 455 -11.05 19.98 -19.07
CA ARG A 455 -10.50 19.77 -20.41
C ARG A 455 -10.34 21.14 -21.08
N LEU A 456 -9.13 21.49 -21.47
CA LEU A 456 -8.86 22.61 -22.36
C LEU A 456 -8.21 22.08 -23.62
N GLY A 457 -8.95 22.00 -24.70
CA GLY A 457 -8.40 21.83 -26.02
C GLY A 457 -7.79 23.18 -26.45
N ALA A 458 -6.51 23.16 -26.81
CA ALA A 458 -5.90 24.26 -27.54
C ALA A 458 -6.54 24.30 -28.95
N GLN A 459 -7.53 25.16 -29.16
CA GLN A 459 -7.92 25.54 -30.51
C GLN A 459 -7.42 26.97 -30.78
N HIS A 460 -6.39 27.04 -31.60
CA HIS A 460 -6.12 28.25 -32.41
C HIS A 460 -7.21 28.35 -33.46
N GLY A 461 -8.14 29.28 -33.28
CA GLY A 461 -9.18 29.56 -34.24
C GLY A 461 -10.37 30.31 -33.61
N ALA A 462 -10.61 31.56 -34.05
CA ALA A 462 -11.76 32.33 -33.69
C ALA A 462 -13.05 31.62 -34.09
N GLY A 463 -13.76 31.06 -33.13
CA GLY A 463 -15.08 30.47 -33.33
C GLY A 463 -15.60 30.01 -31.99
N ARG A 464 -16.89 30.33 -31.72
CA ARG A 464 -17.60 29.88 -30.50
C ARG A 464 -17.64 28.37 -30.41
N GLY A 465 -16.56 27.76 -29.89
CA GLY A 465 -16.47 26.30 -29.70
C GLY A 465 -17.21 25.89 -28.43
N ARG A 466 -18.18 25.00 -28.58
CA ARG A 466 -18.80 24.28 -27.47
C ARG A 466 -17.74 23.38 -26.86
N CYS A 467 -17.49 23.51 -25.57
CA CYS A 467 -16.68 22.55 -24.82
C CYS A 467 -17.35 21.16 -24.91
N ARG A 468 -16.66 20.20 -25.50
CA ARG A 468 -17.10 18.80 -25.49
C ARG A 468 -16.63 18.21 -24.16
N VAL A 469 -17.57 17.88 -23.30
CA VAL A 469 -17.27 17.26 -22.00
C VAL A 469 -17.40 15.75 -22.18
N GLU A 470 -16.28 15.05 -22.19
CA GLU A 470 -16.25 13.61 -21.96
C GLU A 470 -15.96 13.39 -20.47
N VAL A 471 -16.88 12.72 -19.79
CA VAL A 471 -16.73 12.40 -18.36
C VAL A 471 -16.33 10.94 -18.26
N GLN A 472 -15.06 10.67 -17.97
CA GLN A 472 -14.62 9.35 -17.52
C GLN A 472 -14.78 9.26 -16.01
N VAL A 473 -15.61 8.35 -15.54
CA VAL A 473 -15.73 8.00 -14.13
C VAL A 473 -14.81 6.81 -13.88
N GLY A 474 -13.61 7.08 -13.40
CA GLY A 474 -12.73 6.05 -12.85
C GLY A 474 -13.32 5.56 -11.52
N GLY A 475 -13.96 4.40 -11.52
CA GLY A 475 -14.36 3.71 -10.30
C GLY A 475 -13.15 3.14 -9.61
N CYS A 476 -12.66 3.76 -8.54
CA CYS A 476 -11.85 3.05 -7.55
C CYS A 476 -12.82 2.22 -6.70
N ASP A 477 -13.02 0.97 -7.07
CA ASP A 477 -13.60 -0.04 -6.17
C ASP A 477 -12.60 -0.30 -5.03
N LEU A 478 -12.80 0.41 -3.93
CA LEU A 478 -12.25 0.03 -2.64
C LEU A 478 -13.16 -1.05 -2.03
N ASP A 479 -13.09 -2.25 -2.58
CA ASP A 479 -13.61 -3.43 -1.88
C ASP A 479 -12.60 -3.84 -0.81
N ARG A 480 -12.94 -3.55 0.46
CA ARG A 480 -12.13 -3.70 1.66
C ARG A 480 -11.92 -5.15 2.10
N SER A 481 -12.26 -6.16 1.33
CA SER A 481 -12.29 -7.54 1.85
C SER A 481 -11.74 -8.64 0.96
N ARG A 482 -11.16 -8.36 -0.20
CA ARG A 482 -10.59 -9.44 -1.01
C ARG A 482 -9.23 -9.07 -1.56
N GLY A 483 -8.23 -9.80 -1.05
CA GLY A 483 -6.89 -9.78 -1.61
C GLY A 483 -6.92 -10.08 -3.11
N LEU A 484 -6.11 -9.34 -3.86
CA LEU A 484 -5.81 -9.59 -5.25
C LEU A 484 -5.51 -11.09 -5.46
N ARG A 485 -6.49 -11.83 -5.94
CA ARG A 485 -6.24 -13.07 -6.67
C ARG A 485 -6.17 -12.68 -8.13
N CYS A 486 -4.99 -12.69 -8.70
CA CYS A 486 -4.82 -12.77 -10.13
C CYS A 486 -5.48 -14.06 -10.59
N ALA A 487 -6.59 -13.96 -11.32
CA ALA A 487 -7.07 -15.06 -12.13
C ALA A 487 -6.23 -15.11 -13.39
N ALA A 488 -5.91 -16.35 -13.78
CA ALA A 488 -5.12 -16.77 -14.91
C ALA A 488 -5.43 -16.06 -16.23
#